data_58d2ba5b825021ffa40ee875bdad8337
#
_entry.id   58d2ba5b825021ffa40ee875bdad8337
#
_cell.length_a   1.000
_cell.length_b   1.000
_cell.length_c   1.000
_cell.angle_alpha   90.00
_cell.angle_beta   90.00
_cell.angle_gamma   90.00
#
_symmetry.space_group_name_H-M   'P 1'
#
loop_
_entity.id
_entity.type
_entity.pdbx_description
1 polymer ?
#
loop_
_entity_poly.entity_id
_entity_poly.type
_entity_poly.pdbx_seq_one_letter_code
_entity_poly.pdbx_strand_id
1 'polypeptide(L)'
;MAAVQQGWDEEVDLLVFGAGAAGMTAALVAHHEGLAVLICEKTAAVGGITSTSGGTTWVPGTRLSVAAGVPDSVDDARRFLQSVVGARGGDDAREAFLQSGPDAIDELARISDVKFVAATAHPDYVNGPGAAYGGRALVPAPFDARVLGRAFARVRPPRKEFMGLGGMMVARADLNALLAPFASVANFKRTIAVVGRYAMDRLRFPRGTQLVMGNALAARLYYSLLKRQVEIRFDTPLLELVRENGRVTGAIVTTPDGGRERIGARRGVVLATGGITRHPSLRRQFFPAAAQPLSLSPNTHTGDGVDRAQRVNARVENGGDSPGLWMPCSIRRAPGAPTGSDGDSVWPHIILDRAKPGLIAVNSRGERFVNESNSYHDFVMGMLRDSGNGPSVPAHLIVDAAFIRTYGLGLLMPARSAARIAEFERAGYLVKGATLAELAAKLQVDANGLTRTVAAYNRDAAEGRDPAFQRGSSPMSRFNGDPAQQPNPCIRPIGAGPYYALTVWPADLACSAGLSGTANGEVIDVDGRVIPGLFACGNDLASIFRGTYPGPGTTLGPAIVFGWRIAKFVARREAASTGTSPAAAVHRSTCDSAQR
;
A
#
# COMPACT_ATOMS: atom_id res chain seq x y z
N MET A 1 -20.40 -44.77 -2.40
CA MET A 1 -21.07 -43.83 -3.32
C MET A 1 -19.96 -43.07 -4.02
N ALA A 2 -19.72 -43.30 -5.30
CA ALA A 2 -18.77 -42.50 -6.09
C ALA A 2 -19.35 -41.09 -6.21
N ALA A 3 -18.62 -40.08 -5.75
CA ALA A 3 -18.98 -38.70 -5.97
C ALA A 3 -19.05 -38.48 -7.49
N VAL A 4 -20.21 -38.11 -8.00
CA VAL A 4 -20.36 -37.64 -9.37
C VAL A 4 -19.40 -36.45 -9.48
N GLN A 5 -18.35 -36.61 -10.27
CA GLN A 5 -17.46 -35.50 -10.62
C GLN A 5 -18.30 -34.48 -11.38
N GLN A 6 -18.77 -33.43 -10.70
CA GLN A 6 -19.42 -32.31 -11.36
C GLN A 6 -18.40 -31.62 -12.24
N GLY A 7 -18.66 -31.54 -13.56
CA GLY A 7 -17.81 -30.83 -14.51
C GLY A 7 -17.61 -29.37 -14.12
N TRP A 8 -16.67 -28.72 -14.78
CA TRP A 8 -16.49 -27.28 -14.72
C TRP A 8 -17.58 -26.59 -15.55
N ASP A 9 -18.14 -25.49 -15.02
CA ASP A 9 -19.04 -24.62 -15.78
C ASP A 9 -18.23 -23.80 -16.80
N GLU A 10 -16.97 -23.49 -16.45
CA GLU A 10 -16.00 -22.82 -17.30
C GLU A 10 -14.57 -23.26 -16.98
N GLU A 11 -13.67 -23.20 -17.97
CA GLU A 11 -12.26 -23.48 -17.79
C GLU A 11 -11.36 -22.40 -18.42
N VAL A 12 -10.37 -21.96 -17.65
CA VAL A 12 -9.30 -21.05 -18.09
C VAL A 12 -7.92 -21.66 -17.83
N ASP A 13 -6.86 -21.04 -18.33
CA ASP A 13 -5.51 -21.45 -17.97
C ASP A 13 -5.14 -20.94 -16.57
N LEU A 14 -5.42 -19.66 -16.30
CA LEU A 14 -5.10 -19.02 -15.03
C LEU A 14 -6.31 -18.27 -14.48
N LEU A 15 -6.74 -18.66 -13.29
CA LEU A 15 -7.81 -18.00 -12.56
C LEU A 15 -7.22 -17.09 -11.48
N VAL A 16 -7.54 -15.79 -11.53
CA VAL A 16 -6.96 -14.78 -10.61
C VAL A 16 -8.05 -14.20 -9.71
N PHE A 17 -7.85 -14.24 -8.40
CA PHE A 17 -8.75 -13.61 -7.44
C PHE A 17 -8.19 -12.29 -6.93
N GLY A 18 -8.91 -11.20 -7.22
CA GLY A 18 -8.61 -9.83 -6.82
C GLY A 18 -8.02 -8.97 -7.94
N ALA A 19 -8.64 -7.82 -8.18
CA ALA A 19 -8.25 -6.83 -9.17
C ALA A 19 -7.46 -5.65 -8.57
N GLY A 20 -6.53 -5.94 -7.64
CA GLY A 20 -5.47 -5.04 -7.19
C GLY A 20 -4.27 -5.03 -8.15
N ALA A 21 -3.20 -4.28 -7.82
CA ALA A 21 -2.00 -4.23 -8.67
C ALA A 21 -1.40 -5.62 -8.91
N ALA A 22 -1.35 -6.48 -7.90
CA ALA A 22 -0.78 -7.83 -8.00
C ALA A 22 -1.57 -8.69 -9.00
N GLY A 23 -2.89 -8.82 -8.79
CA GLY A 23 -3.73 -9.67 -9.64
C GLY A 23 -3.84 -9.14 -11.07
N MET A 24 -4.02 -7.83 -11.24
CA MET A 24 -4.05 -7.23 -12.58
C MET A 24 -2.72 -7.39 -13.33
N THR A 25 -1.58 -7.32 -12.64
CA THR A 25 -0.27 -7.58 -13.25
C THR A 25 -0.12 -9.05 -13.65
N ALA A 26 -0.49 -9.98 -12.76
CA ALA A 26 -0.44 -11.41 -13.06
C ALA A 26 -1.29 -11.75 -14.29
N ALA A 27 -2.52 -11.25 -14.33
CA ALA A 27 -3.44 -11.47 -15.45
C ALA A 27 -2.93 -10.86 -16.77
N LEU A 28 -2.44 -9.62 -16.72
CA LEU A 28 -1.95 -8.91 -17.90
C LEU A 28 -0.73 -9.61 -18.52
N VAL A 29 0.21 -10.04 -17.70
CA VAL A 29 1.42 -10.75 -18.15
C VAL A 29 1.07 -12.15 -18.64
N ALA A 30 0.23 -12.90 -17.91
CA ALA A 30 -0.21 -14.24 -18.34
C ALA A 30 -0.95 -14.21 -19.68
N HIS A 31 -1.83 -13.23 -19.87
CA HIS A 31 -2.50 -13.03 -21.15
C HIS A 31 -1.51 -12.66 -22.28
N HIS A 32 -0.49 -11.86 -21.97
CA HIS A 32 0.57 -11.54 -22.93
C HIS A 32 1.37 -12.78 -23.35
N GLU A 33 1.55 -13.75 -22.45
CA GLU A 33 2.17 -15.05 -22.70
C GLU A 33 1.23 -16.04 -23.43
N GLY A 34 0.04 -15.60 -23.84
CA GLY A 34 -0.92 -16.41 -24.62
C GLY A 34 -1.86 -17.28 -23.79
N LEU A 35 -1.94 -17.09 -22.49
CA LEU A 35 -2.83 -17.86 -21.62
C LEU A 35 -4.26 -17.29 -21.62
N ALA A 36 -5.26 -18.17 -21.53
CA ALA A 36 -6.63 -17.81 -21.21
C ALA A 36 -6.73 -17.45 -19.72
N VAL A 37 -7.10 -16.21 -19.43
CA VAL A 37 -7.09 -15.66 -18.06
C VAL A 37 -8.44 -15.07 -17.69
N LEU A 38 -8.91 -15.37 -16.49
CA LEU A 38 -10.08 -14.74 -15.88
C LEU A 38 -9.70 -14.10 -14.54
N ILE A 39 -10.14 -12.86 -14.31
CA ILE A 39 -10.06 -12.20 -12.99
C ILE A 39 -11.43 -12.22 -12.34
N CYS A 40 -11.52 -12.70 -11.10
CA CYS A 40 -12.69 -12.56 -10.25
C CYS A 40 -12.41 -11.51 -9.17
N GLU A 41 -13.18 -10.42 -9.17
CA GLU A 41 -13.13 -9.35 -8.17
C GLU A 41 -14.43 -9.39 -7.35
N LYS A 42 -14.29 -9.45 -6.02
CA LYS A 42 -15.46 -9.58 -5.14
C LYS A 42 -16.31 -8.32 -5.04
N THR A 43 -15.79 -7.19 -5.48
CA THR A 43 -16.46 -5.90 -5.44
C THR A 43 -16.81 -5.39 -6.83
N ALA A 44 -17.63 -4.34 -6.88
CA ALA A 44 -17.98 -3.68 -8.14
C ALA A 44 -16.84 -2.84 -8.76
N ALA A 45 -15.60 -2.83 -8.16
CA ALA A 45 -14.55 -1.92 -8.57
C ALA A 45 -13.15 -2.54 -8.48
N VAL A 46 -12.31 -2.25 -9.47
CA VAL A 46 -10.88 -2.61 -9.49
C VAL A 46 -10.05 -1.69 -8.59
N GLY A 47 -8.87 -2.14 -8.24
CA GLY A 47 -7.79 -1.38 -7.63
C GLY A 47 -7.54 -1.68 -6.16
N GLY A 48 -8.49 -2.23 -5.42
CA GLY A 48 -8.30 -2.60 -4.01
C GLY A 48 -7.60 -1.50 -3.21
N ILE A 49 -6.59 -1.88 -2.39
CA ILE A 49 -5.77 -0.92 -1.62
C ILE A 49 -4.81 -0.12 -2.52
N THR A 50 -4.47 -0.64 -3.70
CA THR A 50 -3.63 0.10 -4.67
C THR A 50 -4.25 1.46 -4.97
N SER A 51 -5.55 1.53 -5.26
CA SER A 51 -6.26 2.77 -5.56
C SER A 51 -6.27 3.79 -4.42
N THR A 52 -6.15 3.34 -3.18
CA THR A 52 -6.18 4.20 -1.99
C THR A 52 -4.78 4.54 -1.45
N SER A 53 -3.73 4.04 -2.09
CA SER A 53 -2.33 4.21 -1.70
C SER A 53 -1.65 5.39 -2.42
N GLY A 54 -0.42 5.71 -1.99
CA GLY A 54 0.48 6.62 -2.71
C GLY A 54 0.94 6.11 -4.07
N GLY A 55 0.75 4.83 -4.37
CA GLY A 55 1.14 4.21 -5.65
C GLY A 55 2.63 4.01 -5.83
N THR A 56 3.44 4.43 -4.88
CA THR A 56 4.89 4.25 -4.94
C THR A 56 5.24 2.76 -4.97
N THR A 57 6.15 2.41 -5.85
CA THR A 57 6.59 1.04 -6.12
C THR A 57 8.10 0.97 -5.92
N TRP A 58 8.55 0.25 -4.89
CA TRP A 58 9.97 0.12 -4.56
C TRP A 58 10.56 -1.06 -5.34
N VAL A 59 11.38 -0.76 -6.33
CA VAL A 59 12.09 -1.76 -7.15
C VAL A 59 13.49 -1.23 -7.45
N PRO A 60 14.53 -1.80 -6.83
CA PRO A 60 15.92 -1.39 -7.06
C PRO A 60 16.43 -1.75 -8.45
N GLY A 61 17.46 -1.01 -8.90
CA GLY A 61 18.22 -1.32 -10.11
C GLY A 61 17.46 -1.15 -11.42
N THR A 62 16.33 -0.41 -11.43
CA THR A 62 15.55 -0.20 -12.66
C THR A 62 16.27 0.72 -13.64
N ARG A 63 16.10 0.46 -14.94
CA ARG A 63 16.61 1.36 -16.00
C ARG A 63 16.06 2.78 -15.89
N LEU A 64 14.83 2.93 -15.36
CA LEU A 64 14.22 4.24 -15.11
C LEU A 64 15.03 5.06 -14.10
N SER A 65 15.47 4.43 -13.01
CA SER A 65 16.28 5.09 -11.99
C SER A 65 17.66 5.47 -12.51
N VAL A 66 18.32 4.56 -13.22
CA VAL A 66 19.62 4.80 -13.84
C VAL A 66 19.54 5.92 -14.89
N ALA A 67 18.53 5.91 -15.75
CA ALA A 67 18.30 6.95 -16.75
C ALA A 67 17.99 8.32 -16.13
N ALA A 68 17.44 8.34 -14.91
CA ALA A 68 17.19 9.56 -14.14
C ALA A 68 18.44 10.06 -13.37
N GLY A 69 19.60 9.44 -13.57
CA GLY A 69 20.86 9.82 -12.93
C GLY A 69 21.02 9.34 -11.49
N VAL A 70 20.23 8.35 -11.06
CA VAL A 70 20.37 7.76 -9.74
C VAL A 70 21.28 6.54 -9.82
N PRO A 71 22.42 6.58 -9.15
CA PRO A 71 23.34 5.42 -9.10
C PRO A 71 22.76 4.36 -8.16
N ASP A 72 21.90 3.49 -8.68
CA ASP A 72 21.33 2.37 -7.94
C ASP A 72 21.69 1.05 -8.60
N SER A 73 21.91 0.02 -7.80
CA SER A 73 22.20 -1.32 -8.25
C SER A 73 21.47 -2.38 -7.43
N VAL A 74 21.25 -3.53 -8.04
CA VAL A 74 20.70 -4.72 -7.36
C VAL A 74 21.63 -5.16 -6.23
N ASP A 75 22.96 -5.05 -6.39
CA ASP A 75 23.94 -5.45 -5.38
C ASP A 75 23.91 -4.51 -4.15
N ASP A 76 23.73 -3.21 -4.34
CA ASP A 76 23.53 -2.27 -3.23
C ASP A 76 22.24 -2.59 -2.49
N ALA A 77 21.17 -2.85 -3.21
CA ALA A 77 19.89 -3.23 -2.61
C ALA A 77 19.97 -4.56 -1.84
N ARG A 78 20.75 -5.52 -2.36
CA ARG A 78 21.00 -6.80 -1.66
C ARG A 78 21.72 -6.56 -0.34
N ARG A 79 22.81 -5.77 -0.32
CA ARG A 79 23.54 -5.38 0.91
C ARG A 79 22.61 -4.66 1.88
N PHE A 80 21.79 -3.75 1.36
CA PHE A 80 20.82 -3.02 2.17
C PHE A 80 19.79 -3.95 2.82
N LEU A 81 19.15 -4.82 2.05
CA LEU A 81 18.16 -5.76 2.58
C LEU A 81 18.80 -6.76 3.55
N GLN A 82 20.04 -7.16 3.34
CA GLN A 82 20.79 -7.98 4.29
C GLN A 82 20.96 -7.27 5.63
N SER A 83 21.23 -5.97 5.62
CA SER A 83 21.38 -5.18 6.85
C SER A 83 20.05 -4.92 7.58
N VAL A 84 18.94 -4.74 6.82
CA VAL A 84 17.64 -4.38 7.39
C VAL A 84 16.81 -5.61 7.77
N VAL A 85 16.77 -6.63 6.93
CA VAL A 85 15.98 -7.84 7.16
C VAL A 85 16.79 -8.89 7.92
N GLY A 86 18.09 -9.03 7.62
CA GLY A 86 18.99 -9.99 8.29
C GLY A 86 18.52 -11.43 8.14
N ALA A 87 18.72 -12.23 9.19
CA ALA A 87 18.46 -13.67 9.22
C ALA A 87 16.98 -14.06 9.45
N ARG A 88 16.00 -13.19 9.13
CA ARG A 88 14.57 -13.46 9.36
C ARG A 88 13.94 -14.41 8.35
N GLY A 89 14.73 -15.03 7.49
CA GLY A 89 14.25 -15.95 6.43
C GLY A 89 13.69 -15.22 5.22
N GLY A 90 13.29 -15.98 4.20
CA GLY A 90 12.73 -15.45 2.95
C GLY A 90 13.80 -14.96 1.97
N ASP A 91 15.03 -15.41 2.09
CA ASP A 91 16.19 -14.98 1.27
C ASP A 91 15.97 -15.29 -0.21
N ASP A 92 15.48 -16.49 -0.53
CA ASP A 92 15.22 -16.91 -1.91
C ASP A 92 14.18 -16.00 -2.59
N ALA A 93 13.12 -15.64 -1.85
CA ALA A 93 12.08 -14.76 -2.37
C ALA A 93 12.60 -13.32 -2.55
N ARG A 94 13.45 -12.83 -1.63
CA ARG A 94 14.10 -11.52 -1.76
C ARG A 94 15.05 -11.49 -2.95
N GLU A 95 15.88 -12.52 -3.11
CA GLU A 95 16.80 -12.61 -4.25
C GLU A 95 16.05 -12.68 -5.57
N ALA A 96 15.00 -13.50 -5.63
CA ALA A 96 14.12 -13.57 -6.80
C ALA A 96 13.45 -12.24 -7.13
N PHE A 97 13.03 -11.48 -6.11
CA PHE A 97 12.51 -10.13 -6.27
C PHE A 97 13.56 -9.16 -6.84
N LEU A 98 14.76 -9.16 -6.29
CA LEU A 98 15.84 -8.28 -6.72
C LEU A 98 16.27 -8.55 -8.16
N GLN A 99 16.43 -9.83 -8.52
CA GLN A 99 16.82 -10.23 -9.87
C GLN A 99 15.76 -9.93 -10.92
N SER A 100 14.49 -10.13 -10.58
CA SER A 100 13.39 -9.99 -11.53
C SER A 100 12.77 -8.59 -11.58
N GLY A 101 13.01 -7.78 -10.57
CA GLY A 101 12.36 -6.48 -10.42
C GLY A 101 12.55 -5.56 -11.62
N PRO A 102 13.79 -5.28 -12.07
CA PRO A 102 14.04 -4.43 -13.23
C PRO A 102 13.32 -4.92 -14.49
N ASP A 103 13.43 -6.22 -14.80
CA ASP A 103 12.80 -6.80 -15.99
C ASP A 103 11.28 -6.76 -15.91
N ALA A 104 10.70 -7.00 -14.75
CA ALA A 104 9.25 -6.91 -14.55
C ALA A 104 8.72 -5.50 -14.80
N ILE A 105 9.43 -4.46 -14.35
CA ILE A 105 9.05 -3.07 -14.59
C ILE A 105 9.18 -2.71 -16.07
N ASP A 106 10.28 -3.09 -16.69
CA ASP A 106 10.53 -2.80 -18.11
C ASP A 106 9.53 -3.51 -19.02
N GLU A 107 9.25 -4.79 -18.77
CA GLU A 107 8.27 -5.54 -19.54
C GLU A 107 6.87 -4.98 -19.34
N LEU A 108 6.46 -4.70 -18.10
CA LEU A 108 5.15 -4.12 -17.82
C LEU A 108 4.96 -2.78 -18.54
N ALA A 109 5.99 -1.92 -18.59
CA ALA A 109 5.95 -0.67 -19.33
C ALA A 109 5.83 -0.89 -20.85
N ARG A 110 6.44 -1.95 -21.38
CA ARG A 110 6.41 -2.31 -22.81
C ARG A 110 5.09 -2.90 -23.25
N ILE A 111 4.51 -3.79 -22.43
CA ILE A 111 3.28 -4.53 -22.78
C ILE A 111 2.00 -3.82 -22.32
N SER A 112 2.06 -2.68 -21.67
CA SER A 112 0.89 -2.04 -21.06
C SER A 112 0.93 -0.51 -21.09
N ASP A 113 -0.13 0.12 -20.63
CA ASP A 113 -0.21 1.57 -20.42
C ASP A 113 0.37 2.02 -19.05
N VAL A 114 0.96 1.11 -18.29
CA VAL A 114 1.63 1.44 -17.02
C VAL A 114 2.89 2.25 -17.31
N LYS A 115 2.98 3.41 -16.65
CA LYS A 115 4.14 4.31 -16.76
C LYS A 115 4.56 4.76 -15.38
N PHE A 116 5.83 4.55 -15.09
CA PHE A 116 6.46 5.01 -13.87
C PHE A 116 7.48 6.12 -14.15
N VAL A 117 7.75 6.91 -13.11
CA VAL A 117 8.81 7.91 -13.07
C VAL A 117 9.63 7.65 -11.81
N ALA A 118 10.95 7.70 -11.91
CA ALA A 118 11.83 7.54 -10.76
C ALA A 118 11.67 8.71 -9.78
N ALA A 119 11.51 8.41 -8.49
CA ALA A 119 11.47 9.40 -7.42
C ALA A 119 12.91 9.73 -6.97
N THR A 120 13.61 10.54 -7.73
CA THR A 120 15.05 10.78 -7.62
C THR A 120 15.52 11.32 -6.27
N ALA A 121 14.62 11.95 -5.49
CA ALA A 121 14.94 12.52 -4.18
C ALA A 121 14.33 11.76 -2.99
N HIS A 122 13.65 10.63 -3.22
CA HIS A 122 13.00 9.89 -2.12
C HIS A 122 13.95 8.81 -1.59
N PRO A 123 14.50 8.95 -0.38
CA PRO A 123 15.46 8.01 0.18
C PRO A 123 14.78 6.72 0.66
N ASP A 124 15.58 5.67 0.85
CA ASP A 124 15.19 4.53 1.67
C ASP A 124 14.88 4.98 3.10
N TYR A 125 14.02 4.25 3.81
CA TYR A 125 13.52 4.66 5.12
C TYR A 125 14.49 4.40 6.26
N VAL A 126 15.40 3.46 6.06
CA VAL A 126 16.42 3.06 7.03
C VAL A 126 17.80 3.37 6.47
N ASN A 127 18.69 3.88 7.31
CA ASN A 127 20.09 4.01 6.94
C ASN A 127 20.81 2.67 7.10
N GLY A 128 21.78 2.42 6.25
CA GLY A 128 22.60 1.23 6.34
C GLY A 128 23.47 1.01 5.11
N PRO A 129 24.31 -0.01 5.12
CA PRO A 129 25.11 -0.40 3.96
C PRO A 129 24.22 -0.65 2.75
N GLY A 130 24.51 0.00 1.64
CA GLY A 130 23.74 -0.13 0.40
C GLY A 130 22.40 0.61 0.35
N ALA A 131 22.06 1.43 1.37
CA ALA A 131 20.88 2.29 1.34
C ALA A 131 20.98 3.33 0.21
N ALA A 132 19.89 3.56 -0.50
CA ALA A 132 19.80 4.60 -1.52
C ALA A 132 19.21 5.89 -0.93
N TYR A 133 19.81 7.00 -1.31
CA TYR A 133 19.36 8.34 -0.89
C TYR A 133 18.43 9.01 -1.91
N GLY A 134 17.99 8.25 -2.90
CA GLY A 134 17.02 8.60 -3.92
C GLY A 134 16.84 7.48 -4.95
N GLY A 135 15.73 7.46 -5.65
CA GLY A 135 15.52 6.77 -6.92
C GLY A 135 15.03 5.33 -6.91
N ARG A 136 15.12 4.55 -5.83
CA ARG A 136 14.56 3.17 -5.82
C ARG A 136 13.03 3.17 -5.89
N ALA A 137 12.42 4.23 -5.43
CA ALA A 137 10.99 4.39 -5.50
C ALA A 137 10.58 4.88 -6.89
N LEU A 138 9.64 4.19 -7.49
CA LEU A 138 8.97 4.57 -8.72
C LEU A 138 7.59 5.11 -8.38
N VAL A 139 7.19 6.22 -8.99
CA VAL A 139 5.84 6.79 -8.83
C VAL A 139 5.07 6.67 -10.15
N PRO A 140 3.77 6.33 -10.11
CA PRO A 140 2.96 6.27 -11.32
C PRO A 140 2.84 7.67 -11.95
N ALA A 141 3.06 7.75 -13.26
CA ALA A 141 2.77 8.97 -14.01
C ALA A 141 1.27 9.29 -13.94
N PRO A 142 0.88 10.59 -13.90
CA PRO A 142 -0.53 10.98 -13.94
C PRO A 142 -1.28 10.33 -15.10
N PHE A 143 -2.57 10.02 -14.90
CA PHE A 143 -3.40 9.36 -15.90
C PHE A 143 -4.70 10.13 -16.14
N ASP A 144 -5.03 10.33 -17.40
CA ASP A 144 -6.31 10.92 -17.80
C ASP A 144 -7.37 9.80 -17.97
N ALA A 145 -8.21 9.62 -16.97
CA ALA A 145 -9.19 8.55 -16.95
C ALA A 145 -10.39 8.77 -17.91
N ARG A 146 -10.46 9.88 -18.65
CA ARG A 146 -11.48 10.07 -19.70
C ARG A 146 -11.43 8.98 -20.76
N VAL A 147 -10.26 8.41 -21.01
CA VAL A 147 -10.07 7.29 -21.95
C VAL A 147 -10.79 6.01 -21.53
N LEU A 148 -11.11 5.85 -20.25
CA LEU A 148 -11.90 4.73 -19.74
C LEU A 148 -13.41 4.87 -20.04
N GLY A 149 -13.89 6.06 -20.38
CA GLY A 149 -15.32 6.28 -20.60
C GLY A 149 -16.18 5.82 -19.42
N ARG A 150 -17.20 5.01 -19.69
CA ARG A 150 -18.08 4.44 -18.66
C ARG A 150 -17.36 3.50 -17.69
N ALA A 151 -16.29 2.83 -18.12
CA ALA A 151 -15.50 1.93 -17.28
C ALA A 151 -14.80 2.67 -16.12
N PHE A 152 -14.65 4.01 -16.19
CA PHE A 152 -14.09 4.79 -15.09
C PHE A 152 -14.86 4.62 -13.77
N ALA A 153 -16.15 4.38 -13.82
CA ALA A 153 -16.98 4.12 -12.64
C ALA A 153 -16.53 2.85 -11.87
N ARG A 154 -15.87 1.91 -12.56
CA ARG A 154 -15.31 0.68 -11.97
C ARG A 154 -13.94 0.88 -11.33
N VAL A 155 -13.30 2.05 -11.42
CA VAL A 155 -12.05 2.34 -10.72
C VAL A 155 -12.39 2.83 -9.31
N ARG A 156 -11.97 2.06 -8.28
CA ARG A 156 -12.16 2.44 -6.87
C ARG A 156 -11.64 3.85 -6.63
N PRO A 157 -12.44 4.75 -6.03
CA PRO A 157 -11.96 6.09 -5.69
C PRO A 157 -10.82 6.03 -4.68
N PRO A 158 -9.94 7.05 -4.65
CA PRO A 158 -8.94 7.19 -3.60
C PRO A 158 -9.62 7.51 -2.26
N ARG A 159 -8.84 7.54 -1.18
CA ARG A 159 -9.35 7.98 0.11
C ARG A 159 -9.88 9.42 0.01
N LYS A 160 -10.98 9.70 0.75
CA LYS A 160 -11.61 11.04 0.74
C LYS A 160 -10.64 12.14 1.17
N GLU A 161 -9.71 11.83 2.07
CA GLU A 161 -8.70 12.74 2.59
C GLU A 161 -7.66 13.17 1.53
N PHE A 162 -7.53 12.41 0.44
CA PHE A 162 -6.63 12.72 -0.68
C PHE A 162 -7.33 13.42 -1.86
N MET A 163 -8.60 13.79 -1.67
CA MET A 163 -9.39 14.49 -2.67
C MET A 163 -9.76 15.89 -2.21
N GLY A 164 -9.49 16.90 -3.03
CA GLY A 164 -10.05 18.24 -2.88
C GLY A 164 -11.42 18.37 -3.53
N LEU A 165 -12.20 19.37 -3.12
CA LEU A 165 -13.50 19.74 -3.70
C LEU A 165 -14.47 18.54 -3.90
N GLY A 166 -14.40 17.53 -3.02
CA GLY A 166 -15.29 16.37 -3.05
C GLY A 166 -15.02 15.36 -4.17
N GLY A 167 -13.87 15.38 -4.82
CA GLY A 167 -13.54 14.37 -5.84
C GLY A 167 -12.38 14.70 -6.78
N MET A 168 -11.69 15.79 -6.54
CA MET A 168 -10.53 16.22 -7.34
C MET A 168 -9.24 15.68 -6.75
N MET A 169 -8.50 14.86 -7.48
CA MET A 169 -7.11 14.55 -7.14
C MET A 169 -6.18 15.67 -7.62
N VAL A 170 -5.15 15.98 -6.83
CA VAL A 170 -4.20 17.05 -7.11
C VAL A 170 -2.82 16.45 -7.32
N ALA A 171 -2.18 16.75 -8.44
CA ALA A 171 -0.79 16.42 -8.67
C ALA A 171 0.12 17.29 -7.78
N ARG A 172 1.25 16.73 -7.32
CA ARG A 172 2.21 17.47 -6.47
C ARG A 172 2.65 18.80 -7.10
N ALA A 173 2.80 18.83 -8.43
CA ALA A 173 3.18 20.03 -9.18
C ALA A 173 2.11 21.15 -9.11
N ASP A 174 0.85 20.80 -8.89
CA ASP A 174 -0.28 21.74 -8.85
C ASP A 174 -0.60 22.23 -7.43
N LEU A 175 -0.04 21.55 -6.42
CA LEU A 175 -0.39 21.79 -5.03
C LEU A 175 -0.08 23.24 -4.59
N ASN A 176 1.10 23.75 -4.95
CA ASN A 176 1.50 25.11 -4.60
C ASN A 176 0.59 26.17 -5.23
N ALA A 177 0.16 25.96 -6.48
CA ALA A 177 -0.76 26.88 -7.16
C ALA A 177 -2.14 26.90 -6.48
N LEU A 178 -2.63 25.74 -6.07
CA LEU A 178 -3.93 25.60 -5.40
C LEU A 178 -3.92 26.13 -3.95
N LEU A 179 -2.81 25.99 -3.23
CA LEU A 179 -2.66 26.52 -1.87
C LEU A 179 -2.45 28.03 -1.81
N ALA A 180 -1.84 28.62 -2.86
CA ALA A 180 -1.56 30.05 -2.94
C ALA A 180 -1.94 30.61 -4.33
N PRO A 181 -3.23 30.60 -4.71
CA PRO A 181 -3.68 30.93 -6.06
C PRO A 181 -3.38 32.38 -6.44
N PHE A 182 -3.35 33.29 -5.48
CA PHE A 182 -3.10 34.72 -5.70
C PHE A 182 -1.64 35.14 -5.50
N ALA A 183 -0.73 34.19 -5.23
CA ALA A 183 0.69 34.52 -5.06
C ALA A 183 1.37 34.94 -6.37
N SER A 184 0.84 34.51 -7.51
CA SER A 184 1.31 34.94 -8.85
C SER A 184 0.24 34.73 -9.92
N VAL A 185 0.37 35.46 -11.05
CA VAL A 185 -0.50 35.26 -12.23
C VAL A 185 -0.39 33.82 -12.76
N ALA A 186 0.78 33.19 -12.67
CA ALA A 186 0.98 31.81 -13.08
C ALA A 186 0.18 30.83 -12.20
N ASN A 187 0.22 31.01 -10.86
CA ASN A 187 -0.55 30.23 -9.92
C ASN A 187 -2.07 30.38 -10.16
N PHE A 188 -2.52 31.62 -10.40
CA PHE A 188 -3.92 31.89 -10.67
C PHE A 188 -4.41 31.19 -11.94
N LYS A 189 -3.68 31.33 -13.06
CA LYS A 189 -3.99 30.64 -14.32
C LYS A 189 -4.00 29.12 -14.13
N ARG A 190 -3.01 28.58 -13.41
CA ARG A 190 -2.92 27.14 -13.15
C ARG A 190 -4.10 26.65 -12.31
N THR A 191 -4.47 27.38 -11.27
CA THR A 191 -5.63 27.06 -10.42
C THR A 191 -6.92 27.04 -11.25
N ILE A 192 -7.17 28.06 -12.08
CA ILE A 192 -8.35 28.08 -12.98
C ILE A 192 -8.35 26.88 -13.92
N ALA A 193 -7.20 26.53 -14.51
CA ALA A 193 -7.11 25.40 -15.42
C ALA A 193 -7.44 24.07 -14.72
N VAL A 194 -6.90 23.84 -13.52
CA VAL A 194 -7.14 22.60 -12.75
C VAL A 194 -8.60 22.52 -12.28
N VAL A 195 -9.12 23.58 -11.68
CA VAL A 195 -10.50 23.62 -11.16
C VAL A 195 -11.52 23.62 -12.30
N GLY A 196 -11.26 24.35 -13.38
CA GLY A 196 -12.13 24.37 -14.57
C GLY A 196 -12.21 23.00 -15.25
N ARG A 197 -11.06 22.30 -15.38
CA ARG A 197 -11.05 20.91 -15.86
C ARG A 197 -11.90 20.01 -14.95
N TYR A 198 -11.70 20.10 -13.63
CA TYR A 198 -12.51 19.32 -12.68
C TYR A 198 -14.01 19.59 -12.81
N ALA A 199 -14.41 20.86 -12.93
CA ALA A 199 -15.81 21.22 -13.14
C ALA A 199 -16.41 20.58 -14.41
N MET A 200 -15.65 20.60 -15.52
CA MET A 200 -16.05 19.96 -16.77
C MET A 200 -16.14 18.43 -16.63
N ASP A 201 -15.18 17.82 -15.92
CA ASP A 201 -15.21 16.38 -15.65
C ASP A 201 -16.48 15.99 -14.91
N ARG A 202 -16.91 16.78 -13.91
CA ARG A 202 -18.11 16.53 -13.10
C ARG A 202 -19.43 16.53 -13.88
N LEU A 203 -19.45 17.08 -15.08
CA LEU A 203 -20.61 17.02 -15.96
C LEU A 203 -20.84 15.62 -16.57
N ARG A 204 -19.79 14.80 -16.66
CA ARG A 204 -19.83 13.51 -17.36
C ARG A 204 -19.36 12.33 -16.50
N PHE A 205 -18.64 12.59 -15.42
CA PHE A 205 -18.00 11.57 -14.58
C PHE A 205 -18.35 11.76 -13.10
N PRO A 206 -18.35 10.69 -12.30
CA PRO A 206 -18.70 10.76 -10.88
C PRO A 206 -17.69 11.55 -10.04
N ARG A 207 -16.45 11.76 -10.54
CA ARG A 207 -15.35 12.49 -9.91
C ARG A 207 -14.36 13.02 -10.96
N GLY A 208 -13.35 13.78 -10.53
CA GLY A 208 -12.28 14.24 -11.43
C GLY A 208 -11.55 13.09 -12.11
N THR A 209 -11.23 13.26 -13.38
CA THR A 209 -10.59 12.24 -14.24
C THR A 209 -9.07 12.34 -14.27
N GLN A 210 -8.47 13.42 -13.75
CA GLN A 210 -7.03 13.52 -13.56
C GLN A 210 -6.62 12.67 -12.37
N LEU A 211 -6.10 11.48 -12.63
CA LEU A 211 -5.68 10.55 -11.59
C LEU A 211 -4.18 10.65 -11.33
N VAL A 212 -3.79 10.52 -10.07
CA VAL A 212 -2.41 10.46 -9.61
C VAL A 212 -2.26 9.34 -8.57
N MET A 213 -1.03 9.09 -8.09
CA MET A 213 -0.76 8.13 -7.03
C MET A 213 -1.22 6.71 -7.41
N GLY A 214 -1.59 5.89 -6.44
CA GLY A 214 -2.07 4.53 -6.68
C GLY A 214 -3.34 4.43 -7.52
N ASN A 215 -4.15 5.49 -7.54
CA ASN A 215 -5.34 5.55 -8.38
C ASN A 215 -4.98 5.60 -9.87
N ALA A 216 -3.89 6.31 -10.24
CA ALA A 216 -3.36 6.30 -11.60
C ALA A 216 -2.80 4.92 -11.98
N LEU A 217 -2.10 4.24 -11.07
CA LEU A 217 -1.57 2.89 -11.32
C LEU A 217 -2.69 1.88 -11.57
N ALA A 218 -3.70 1.86 -10.69
CA ALA A 218 -4.84 0.96 -10.83
C ALA A 218 -5.61 1.21 -12.13
N ALA A 219 -5.85 2.48 -12.48
CA ALA A 219 -6.53 2.85 -13.70
C ALA A 219 -5.75 2.49 -14.98
N ARG A 220 -4.41 2.61 -14.96
CA ARG A 220 -3.54 2.20 -16.08
C ARG A 220 -3.54 0.71 -16.29
N LEU A 221 -3.42 -0.09 -15.21
CA LEU A 221 -3.53 -1.54 -15.28
C LEU A 221 -4.89 -1.97 -15.81
N TYR A 222 -5.96 -1.40 -15.28
CA TYR A 222 -7.32 -1.70 -15.75
C TYR A 222 -7.54 -1.33 -17.22
N TYR A 223 -7.08 -0.15 -17.65
CA TYR A 223 -7.14 0.27 -19.05
C TYR A 223 -6.39 -0.70 -19.98
N SER A 224 -5.23 -1.20 -19.54
CA SER A 224 -4.43 -2.17 -20.29
C SER A 224 -5.15 -3.51 -20.45
N LEU A 225 -5.84 -3.98 -19.40
CA LEU A 225 -6.66 -5.20 -19.45
C LEU A 225 -7.86 -5.04 -20.39
N LEU A 226 -8.56 -3.89 -20.31
CA LEU A 226 -9.68 -3.59 -21.22
C LEU A 226 -9.27 -3.57 -22.69
N LYS A 227 -8.13 -2.94 -23.01
CA LYS A 227 -7.60 -2.93 -24.38
C LYS A 227 -7.28 -4.32 -24.93
N ARG A 228 -6.97 -5.26 -24.04
CA ARG A 228 -6.66 -6.67 -24.38
C ARG A 228 -7.86 -7.59 -24.25
N GLN A 229 -9.02 -7.05 -23.88
CA GLN A 229 -10.24 -7.83 -23.68
C GLN A 229 -10.09 -8.94 -22.63
N VAL A 230 -9.20 -8.76 -21.64
CA VAL A 230 -9.10 -9.69 -20.50
C VAL A 230 -10.35 -9.53 -19.64
N GLU A 231 -11.05 -10.64 -19.41
CA GLU A 231 -12.29 -10.64 -18.65
C GLU A 231 -12.05 -10.39 -17.16
N ILE A 232 -12.86 -9.50 -16.60
CA ILE A 232 -12.94 -9.24 -15.15
C ILE A 232 -14.39 -9.40 -14.73
N ARG A 233 -14.67 -10.39 -13.89
CA ARG A 233 -15.97 -10.59 -13.27
C ARG A 233 -16.03 -9.86 -11.94
N PHE A 234 -16.89 -8.88 -11.89
CA PHE A 234 -17.18 -8.10 -10.68
C PHE A 234 -18.24 -8.78 -9.83
N ASP A 235 -18.26 -8.41 -8.55
CA ASP A 235 -19.22 -8.95 -7.58
C ASP A 235 -19.18 -10.50 -7.52
N THR A 236 -17.96 -11.07 -7.73
CA THR A 236 -17.71 -12.50 -7.86
C THR A 236 -16.67 -12.94 -6.81
N PRO A 237 -17.07 -13.09 -5.53
CA PRO A 237 -16.18 -13.51 -4.47
C PRO A 237 -15.80 -14.98 -4.54
N LEU A 238 -14.56 -15.31 -4.15
CA LEU A 238 -14.08 -16.68 -3.93
C LEU A 238 -14.85 -17.33 -2.79
N LEU A 239 -15.53 -18.43 -3.07
CA LEU A 239 -16.23 -19.21 -2.07
C LEU A 239 -15.38 -20.38 -1.55
N GLU A 240 -14.75 -21.14 -2.47
CA GLU A 240 -13.98 -22.35 -2.15
C GLU A 240 -12.90 -22.60 -3.20
N LEU A 241 -11.72 -23.13 -2.77
CA LEU A 241 -10.71 -23.67 -3.67
C LEU A 241 -10.98 -25.16 -3.87
N VAL A 242 -11.03 -25.60 -5.12
CA VAL A 242 -11.22 -27.02 -5.46
C VAL A 242 -9.86 -27.69 -5.52
N ARG A 243 -9.66 -28.74 -4.70
CA ARG A 243 -8.42 -29.51 -4.66
C ARG A 243 -8.71 -30.96 -5.04
N GLU A 244 -8.07 -31.45 -6.09
CA GLU A 244 -8.20 -32.80 -6.61
C GLU A 244 -6.81 -33.44 -6.75
N ASN A 245 -6.66 -34.66 -6.29
CA ASN A 245 -5.38 -35.39 -6.35
C ASN A 245 -4.18 -34.59 -5.80
N GLY A 246 -4.41 -33.84 -4.72
CA GLY A 246 -3.39 -33.02 -4.07
C GLY A 246 -3.10 -31.66 -4.74
N ARG A 247 -3.68 -31.37 -5.90
CA ARG A 247 -3.51 -30.15 -6.68
C ARG A 247 -4.77 -29.27 -6.57
N VAL A 248 -4.59 -27.95 -6.53
CA VAL A 248 -5.69 -26.99 -6.75
C VAL A 248 -5.95 -26.91 -8.26
N THR A 249 -7.15 -27.30 -8.67
CA THR A 249 -7.58 -27.43 -10.06
C THR A 249 -8.58 -26.35 -10.49
N GLY A 250 -9.06 -25.53 -9.54
CA GLY A 250 -10.01 -24.47 -9.81
C GLY A 250 -10.60 -23.90 -8.51
N ALA A 251 -11.72 -23.24 -8.65
CA ALA A 251 -12.44 -22.65 -7.54
C ALA A 251 -13.96 -22.64 -7.77
N ILE A 252 -14.70 -22.49 -6.67
CA ILE A 252 -16.12 -22.18 -6.68
C ILE A 252 -16.25 -20.70 -6.31
N VAL A 253 -17.01 -19.97 -7.10
CA VAL A 253 -17.32 -18.56 -6.89
C VAL A 253 -18.81 -18.35 -6.62
N THR A 254 -19.14 -17.22 -6.01
CA THR A 254 -20.53 -16.76 -5.96
C THR A 254 -20.75 -15.81 -7.15
N THR A 255 -21.80 -16.03 -7.91
CA THR A 255 -22.18 -15.15 -9.03
C THR A 255 -22.97 -13.93 -8.52
N PRO A 256 -23.07 -12.83 -9.30
CA PRO A 256 -23.78 -11.62 -8.88
C PRO A 256 -25.27 -11.82 -8.53
N ASP A 257 -25.91 -12.84 -9.09
CA ASP A 257 -27.30 -13.25 -8.79
C ASP A 257 -27.42 -14.16 -7.56
N GLY A 258 -26.29 -14.45 -6.88
CA GLY A 258 -26.23 -15.31 -5.68
C GLY A 258 -26.10 -16.81 -5.96
N GLY A 259 -25.96 -17.20 -7.23
CA GLY A 259 -25.68 -18.58 -7.63
C GLY A 259 -24.23 -19.00 -7.29
N ARG A 260 -23.89 -20.23 -7.68
CA ARG A 260 -22.55 -20.78 -7.56
C ARG A 260 -22.08 -21.26 -8.93
N GLU A 261 -20.82 -20.99 -9.23
CA GLU A 261 -20.17 -21.41 -10.46
C GLU A 261 -18.84 -22.08 -10.15
N ARG A 262 -18.54 -23.18 -10.85
CA ARG A 262 -17.28 -23.92 -10.75
C ARG A 262 -16.37 -23.55 -11.91
N ILE A 263 -15.26 -22.90 -11.62
CA ILE A 263 -14.30 -22.44 -12.63
C ILE A 263 -13.03 -23.28 -12.53
N GLY A 264 -12.72 -24.02 -13.59
CA GLY A 264 -11.49 -24.79 -13.74
C GLY A 264 -10.31 -23.91 -14.09
N ALA A 265 -9.12 -24.24 -13.57
CA ALA A 265 -7.87 -23.55 -13.83
C ALA A 265 -6.78 -24.56 -14.21
N ARG A 266 -6.58 -24.77 -15.51
CA ARG A 266 -5.67 -25.80 -16.04
C ARG A 266 -4.24 -25.65 -15.50
N ARG A 267 -3.78 -24.42 -15.32
CA ARG A 267 -2.41 -24.13 -14.86
C ARG A 267 -2.35 -23.67 -13.42
N GLY A 268 -3.41 -23.04 -12.90
CA GLY A 268 -3.50 -22.72 -11.49
C GLY A 268 -4.38 -21.54 -11.13
N VAL A 269 -4.50 -21.32 -9.83
CA VAL A 269 -5.27 -20.25 -9.19
C VAL A 269 -4.31 -19.28 -8.49
N VAL A 270 -4.47 -17.98 -8.70
CA VAL A 270 -3.68 -16.92 -8.08
C VAL A 270 -4.52 -16.17 -7.06
N LEU A 271 -4.06 -16.13 -5.81
CA LEU A 271 -4.65 -15.35 -4.75
C LEU A 271 -3.95 -13.97 -4.68
N ALA A 272 -4.72 -12.90 -4.90
CA ALA A 272 -4.30 -11.51 -4.84
C ALA A 272 -5.40 -10.64 -4.18
N THR A 273 -6.06 -11.18 -3.16
CA THR A 273 -7.30 -10.67 -2.54
C THR A 273 -7.07 -9.54 -1.54
N GLY A 274 -5.80 -9.23 -1.20
CA GLY A 274 -5.41 -8.04 -0.44
C GLY A 274 -5.06 -8.29 1.03
N GLY A 275 -4.96 -9.55 1.46
CA GLY A 275 -4.44 -9.93 2.79
C GLY A 275 -5.45 -9.82 3.92
N ILE A 276 -4.96 -9.96 5.16
CA ILE A 276 -5.75 -10.26 6.36
C ILE A 276 -6.14 -9.04 7.21
N THR A 277 -5.88 -7.83 6.73
CA THR A 277 -6.00 -6.59 7.54
C THR A 277 -7.39 -6.37 8.17
N ARG A 278 -8.45 -6.91 7.57
CA ARG A 278 -9.82 -6.84 8.08
C ARG A 278 -10.40 -8.22 8.40
N HIS A 279 -9.59 -9.27 8.39
CA HIS A 279 -10.07 -10.61 8.73
C HIS A 279 -10.36 -10.73 10.23
N PRO A 280 -11.58 -11.11 10.67
CA PRO A 280 -11.99 -11.00 12.07
C PRO A 280 -11.14 -11.80 13.05
N SER A 281 -10.72 -13.02 12.69
CA SER A 281 -9.94 -13.90 13.57
C SER A 281 -8.44 -13.74 13.37
N LEU A 282 -7.92 -13.73 12.12
CA LEU A 282 -6.49 -13.62 11.86
C LEU A 282 -5.93 -12.26 12.32
N ARG A 283 -6.72 -11.17 12.17
CA ARG A 283 -6.34 -9.89 12.73
C ARG A 283 -6.17 -9.96 14.26
N ARG A 284 -7.13 -10.54 14.98
CA ARG A 284 -7.02 -10.74 16.44
C ARG A 284 -5.85 -11.64 16.83
N GLN A 285 -5.56 -12.64 16.02
CA GLN A 285 -4.48 -13.59 16.28
C GLN A 285 -3.09 -12.95 16.12
N PHE A 286 -2.88 -12.18 15.07
CA PHE A 286 -1.55 -11.70 14.69
C PHE A 286 -1.26 -10.26 15.12
N PHE A 287 -2.25 -9.36 15.04
CA PHE A 287 -2.00 -7.92 15.25
C PHE A 287 -2.02 -7.56 16.73
N PRO A 288 -1.15 -6.66 17.20
CA PRO A 288 -1.17 -6.21 18.59
C PRO A 288 -2.54 -5.62 18.99
N ALA A 289 -2.98 -5.89 20.22
CA ALA A 289 -4.26 -5.40 20.73
C ALA A 289 -4.41 -3.87 20.58
N ALA A 290 -3.34 -3.12 20.84
CA ALA A 290 -3.30 -1.66 20.71
C ALA A 290 -3.54 -1.16 19.27
N ALA A 291 -3.30 -2.00 18.24
CA ALA A 291 -3.49 -1.66 16.83
C ALA A 291 -4.79 -2.22 16.24
N GLN A 292 -5.60 -2.94 17.02
CA GLN A 292 -6.82 -3.59 16.54
C GLN A 292 -7.87 -2.61 15.96
N PRO A 293 -8.11 -1.41 16.54
CA PRO A 293 -9.28 -0.61 16.16
C PRO A 293 -9.22 0.00 14.77
N LEU A 294 -8.01 0.25 14.23
CA LEU A 294 -7.85 1.03 12.99
C LEU A 294 -7.16 0.26 11.88
N SER A 295 -7.67 0.44 10.67
CA SER A 295 -7.04 0.00 9.43
C SER A 295 -7.29 1.01 8.32
N LEU A 296 -6.28 1.27 7.50
CA LEU A 296 -6.39 2.08 6.29
C LEU A 296 -6.81 1.25 5.07
N SER A 297 -6.85 -0.06 5.22
CA SER A 297 -7.32 -0.97 4.17
C SER A 297 -8.82 -0.82 3.93
N PRO A 298 -9.31 -0.98 2.70
CA PRO A 298 -10.73 -1.03 2.41
C PRO A 298 -11.46 -2.07 3.27
N ASN A 299 -12.71 -1.81 3.64
CA ASN A 299 -13.54 -2.72 4.46
C ASN A 299 -13.73 -4.10 3.80
N THR A 300 -13.47 -4.18 2.50
CA THR A 300 -13.58 -5.41 1.69
C THR A 300 -12.34 -6.32 1.78
N HIS A 301 -11.25 -5.95 2.47
CA HIS A 301 -10.05 -6.78 2.62
C HIS A 301 -10.21 -7.76 3.79
N THR A 302 -11.15 -8.68 3.67
CA THR A 302 -11.58 -9.60 4.72
C THR A 302 -10.80 -10.91 4.76
N GLY A 303 -9.69 -11.01 4.01
CA GLY A 303 -8.77 -12.16 4.06
C GLY A 303 -9.28 -13.41 3.36
N ASP A 304 -10.18 -13.27 2.40
CA ASP A 304 -10.85 -14.41 1.76
C ASP A 304 -9.87 -15.39 1.14
N GLY A 305 -8.87 -14.91 0.40
CA GLY A 305 -7.85 -15.76 -0.23
C GLY A 305 -7.07 -16.57 0.81
N VAL A 306 -6.64 -15.92 1.89
CA VAL A 306 -5.87 -16.57 2.97
C VAL A 306 -6.73 -17.59 3.71
N ASP A 307 -7.99 -17.26 4.06
CA ASP A 307 -8.91 -18.17 4.73
C ASP A 307 -9.21 -19.43 3.87
N ARG A 308 -9.46 -19.25 2.57
CA ARG A 308 -9.71 -20.37 1.65
C ARG A 308 -8.46 -21.20 1.40
N ALA A 309 -7.29 -20.58 1.37
CA ALA A 309 -6.02 -21.31 1.29
C ALA A 309 -5.75 -22.17 2.52
N GLN A 310 -6.05 -21.68 3.73
CA GLN A 310 -5.93 -22.49 4.95
C GLN A 310 -6.82 -23.74 4.92
N ARG A 311 -8.00 -23.68 4.31
CA ARG A 311 -8.89 -24.86 4.17
C ARG A 311 -8.33 -25.95 3.26
N VAL A 312 -7.38 -25.60 2.38
CA VAL A 312 -6.62 -26.55 1.57
C VAL A 312 -5.22 -26.81 2.12
N ASN A 313 -5.04 -26.55 3.43
CA ASN A 313 -3.84 -26.82 4.22
C ASN A 313 -2.67 -25.87 4.01
N ALA A 314 -2.90 -24.64 3.49
CA ALA A 314 -1.84 -23.66 3.34
C ALA A 314 -1.34 -23.11 4.68
N ARG A 315 -0.03 -22.88 4.79
CA ARG A 315 0.62 -22.28 5.95
C ARG A 315 0.52 -20.77 5.91
N VAL A 316 0.12 -20.16 7.04
CA VAL A 316 0.15 -18.70 7.24
C VAL A 316 1.29 -18.35 8.17
N GLU A 317 2.09 -17.36 7.79
CA GLU A 317 3.19 -16.81 8.57
C GLU A 317 2.77 -15.51 9.27
N ASN A 318 3.36 -15.25 10.44
CA ASN A 318 3.06 -14.05 11.24
C ASN A 318 3.68 -12.76 10.68
N GLY A 319 4.48 -12.84 9.62
CA GLY A 319 5.08 -11.69 8.98
C GLY A 319 6.43 -11.21 9.54
N GLY A 320 7.05 -11.94 10.48
CA GLY A 320 8.36 -11.59 11.04
C GLY A 320 8.27 -10.57 12.19
N ASP A 321 9.06 -9.49 12.16
CA ASP A 321 9.13 -8.48 13.24
C ASP A 321 7.79 -7.79 13.51
N SER A 322 6.95 -7.69 12.50
CA SER A 322 5.63 -7.07 12.61
C SER A 322 4.65 -7.74 11.65
N PRO A 323 3.46 -8.14 12.12
CA PRO A 323 2.42 -8.71 11.26
C PRO A 323 1.74 -7.67 10.38
N GLY A 324 1.77 -6.41 10.79
CA GLY A 324 1.24 -5.26 10.06
C GLY A 324 2.33 -4.31 9.58
N LEU A 325 2.02 -3.57 8.54
CA LEU A 325 2.79 -2.42 8.08
C LEU A 325 2.00 -1.18 8.46
N TRP A 326 2.61 -0.28 9.23
CA TRP A 326 1.92 0.69 10.06
C TRP A 326 1.97 2.12 9.55
N MET A 327 0.97 2.91 9.99
CA MET A 327 0.85 4.33 9.77
C MET A 327 0.24 4.98 11.02
N PRO A 328 0.83 6.04 11.59
CA PRO A 328 0.16 6.82 12.62
C PRO A 328 -0.98 7.61 12.01
N CYS A 329 -2.16 7.53 12.61
CA CYS A 329 -3.37 8.17 12.10
C CYS A 329 -4.07 8.98 13.19
N SER A 330 -4.62 10.15 12.81
CA SER A 330 -5.56 10.90 13.63
C SER A 330 -6.99 10.76 13.09
N ILE A 331 -7.98 10.89 13.97
CA ILE A 331 -9.38 10.66 13.64
C ILE A 331 -10.19 11.92 13.96
N ARG A 332 -10.82 12.50 12.94
CA ARG A 332 -11.89 13.47 13.11
C ARG A 332 -13.21 12.72 13.06
N ARG A 333 -13.86 12.60 14.20
CA ARG A 333 -15.13 11.88 14.33
C ARG A 333 -16.27 12.62 13.63
N ALA A 334 -17.15 11.87 13.02
CA ALA A 334 -18.41 12.41 12.56
C ALA A 334 -19.31 12.72 13.78
N PRO A 335 -20.02 13.84 13.81
CA PRO A 335 -20.90 14.19 14.93
C PRO A 335 -21.94 13.08 15.20
N GLY A 336 -21.97 12.58 16.45
CA GLY A 336 -22.94 11.56 16.87
C GLY A 336 -22.68 10.13 16.40
N ALA A 337 -21.61 9.86 15.68
CA ALA A 337 -21.29 8.52 15.17
C ALA A 337 -20.39 7.72 16.14
N PRO A 338 -20.54 6.38 16.21
CA PRO A 338 -19.60 5.51 16.92
C PRO A 338 -18.18 5.63 16.36
N THR A 339 -17.17 5.36 17.17
CA THR A 339 -15.76 5.35 16.74
C THR A 339 -15.54 4.30 15.66
N GLY A 340 -14.86 4.69 14.57
CA GLY A 340 -14.57 3.79 13.44
C GLY A 340 -15.71 3.68 12.43
N SER A 341 -16.71 4.56 12.52
CA SER A 341 -17.79 4.64 11.53
C SER A 341 -17.28 5.13 10.15
N ASP A 342 -18.00 4.78 9.09
CA ASP A 342 -17.69 5.24 7.71
C ASP A 342 -17.76 6.79 7.57
N GLY A 343 -18.38 7.48 8.51
CA GLY A 343 -18.43 8.95 8.59
C GLY A 343 -17.13 9.58 9.07
N ASP A 344 -16.30 8.86 9.82
CA ASP A 344 -15.05 9.38 10.37
C ASP A 344 -14.06 9.76 9.26
N SER A 345 -13.29 10.83 9.48
CA SER A 345 -12.13 11.16 8.64
C SER A 345 -10.86 10.68 9.33
N VAL A 346 -10.18 9.73 8.71
CA VAL A 346 -8.92 9.15 9.23
C VAL A 346 -7.76 9.71 8.42
N TRP A 347 -6.97 10.58 9.02
CA TRP A 347 -5.82 11.20 8.38
C TRP A 347 -4.54 10.41 8.65
N PRO A 348 -3.87 9.89 7.61
CA PRO A 348 -2.57 9.25 7.75
C PRO A 348 -1.44 10.29 7.77
N HIS A 349 -0.63 10.29 8.83
CA HIS A 349 0.49 11.21 9.02
C HIS A 349 1.74 10.72 8.26
N ILE A 350 1.78 10.93 6.95
CA ILE A 350 2.85 10.43 6.07
C ILE A 350 4.07 11.36 6.12
N ILE A 351 3.95 12.57 5.55
CA ILE A 351 5.10 13.47 5.29
C ILE A 351 4.84 14.94 5.62
N LEU A 352 3.58 15.34 5.90
CA LEU A 352 3.23 16.77 5.91
C LEU A 352 3.48 17.46 7.24
N ASP A 353 3.57 16.75 8.34
CA ASP A 353 3.62 17.33 9.69
C ASP A 353 4.73 16.78 10.60
N ARG A 354 4.79 15.46 10.84
CA ARG A 354 5.63 14.87 11.88
C ARG A 354 7.12 15.24 11.83
N ALA A 355 7.69 15.39 10.65
CA ALA A 355 9.09 15.73 10.46
C ALA A 355 9.36 17.25 10.46
N LYS A 356 8.31 18.08 10.49
CA LYS A 356 8.47 19.55 10.46
C LYS A 356 9.04 20.06 11.78
N PRO A 357 9.88 21.12 11.74
CA PRO A 357 10.53 21.66 12.94
C PRO A 357 9.52 22.27 13.91
N GLY A 358 9.67 21.98 15.21
CA GLY A 358 8.79 22.49 16.27
C GLY A 358 7.60 21.58 16.61
N LEU A 359 7.69 20.30 16.26
CA LEU A 359 6.77 19.25 16.68
C LEU A 359 7.53 18.20 17.49
N ILE A 360 6.95 17.69 18.57
CA ILE A 360 7.37 16.46 19.25
C ILE A 360 6.18 15.51 19.43
N ALA A 361 6.46 14.22 19.57
CA ALA A 361 5.48 13.21 19.91
C ALA A 361 5.72 12.69 21.33
N VAL A 362 4.67 12.65 22.14
CA VAL A 362 4.77 12.20 23.53
C VAL A 362 3.75 11.10 23.85
N ASN A 363 4.11 10.25 24.82
CA ASN A 363 3.24 9.24 25.43
C ASN A 363 2.43 9.86 26.61
N SER A 364 1.68 9.04 27.36
CA SER A 364 0.88 9.48 28.51
C SER A 364 1.75 9.96 29.68
N ARG A 365 3.04 9.61 29.76
CA ARG A 365 3.99 10.14 30.73
C ARG A 365 4.57 11.50 30.32
N GLY A 366 4.13 12.05 29.17
CA GLY A 366 4.68 13.28 28.61
C GLY A 366 6.08 13.14 28.05
N GLU A 367 6.54 11.93 27.77
CA GLU A 367 7.89 11.60 27.31
C GLU A 367 7.91 11.29 25.81
N ARG A 368 8.95 11.75 25.11
CA ARG A 368 9.23 11.32 23.74
C ARG A 368 9.66 9.85 23.73
N PHE A 369 9.31 9.12 22.68
CA PHE A 369 9.55 7.69 22.55
C PHE A 369 10.15 7.30 21.18
N VAL A 370 10.30 8.24 20.25
CA VAL A 370 10.76 7.96 18.89
C VAL A 370 11.34 9.22 18.23
N ASN A 371 12.12 9.04 17.18
CA ASN A 371 12.42 10.11 16.23
C ASN A 371 11.19 10.36 15.35
N GLU A 372 10.54 11.50 15.51
CA GLU A 372 9.29 11.85 14.83
C GLU A 372 9.47 11.95 13.30
N SER A 373 10.70 12.16 12.83
CA SER A 373 11.03 12.28 11.40
C SER A 373 11.31 10.93 10.73
N ASN A 374 11.38 9.84 11.48
CA ASN A 374 11.50 8.49 10.92
C ASN A 374 10.28 8.13 10.07
N SER A 375 10.39 7.01 9.35
CA SER A 375 9.28 6.48 8.57
C SER A 375 8.02 6.34 9.44
N TYR A 376 6.87 6.38 8.81
CA TYR A 376 5.60 6.18 9.51
C TYR A 376 5.51 4.79 10.16
N HIS A 377 6.12 3.78 9.56
CA HIS A 377 6.19 2.43 10.13
C HIS A 377 7.02 2.43 11.41
N ASP A 378 8.24 2.98 11.37
CA ASP A 378 9.13 3.02 12.53
C ASP A 378 8.56 3.88 13.66
N PHE A 379 7.83 4.95 13.33
CA PHE A 379 7.13 5.75 14.32
C PHE A 379 6.11 4.90 15.10
N VAL A 380 5.28 4.14 14.40
CA VAL A 380 4.29 3.25 15.04
C VAL A 380 4.96 2.09 15.76
N MET A 381 6.04 1.53 15.20
CA MET A 381 6.82 0.52 15.93
C MET A 381 7.38 1.09 17.25
N GLY A 382 7.77 2.37 17.27
CA GLY A 382 8.13 3.08 18.51
C GLY A 382 6.96 3.15 19.49
N MET A 383 5.74 3.53 19.04
CA MET A 383 4.54 3.52 19.87
C MET A 383 4.27 2.14 20.48
N LEU A 384 4.33 1.08 19.68
CA LEU A 384 4.01 -0.30 20.10
C LEU A 384 5.07 -0.87 21.05
N ARG A 385 6.36 -0.55 20.85
CA ARG A 385 7.46 -0.97 21.76
C ARG A 385 7.38 -0.28 23.11
N ASP A 386 7.12 1.03 23.12
CA ASP A 386 7.03 1.82 24.36
C ASP A 386 5.79 1.42 25.18
N SER A 387 4.73 0.93 24.54
CA SER A 387 3.53 0.43 25.22
C SER A 387 3.79 -0.74 26.18
N GLY A 388 4.91 -1.45 26.03
CA GLY A 388 5.37 -2.46 27.00
C GLY A 388 5.86 -1.85 28.31
N ASN A 389 6.30 -0.57 28.31
CA ASN A 389 6.83 0.16 29.45
C ASN A 389 5.88 1.27 29.95
N GLY A 390 4.70 1.38 29.36
CA GLY A 390 3.68 2.41 29.64
C GLY A 390 2.95 2.82 28.37
N PRO A 391 1.77 3.45 28.46
CA PRO A 391 0.88 3.64 27.32
C PRO A 391 1.40 4.72 26.36
N SER A 392 1.93 4.32 25.20
CA SER A 392 2.18 5.18 24.04
C SER A 392 1.14 5.01 22.93
N VAL A 393 0.05 4.32 23.21
CA VAL A 393 -1.14 4.24 22.37
C VAL A 393 -2.37 4.64 23.19
N PRO A 394 -3.00 5.78 22.84
CA PRO A 394 -2.58 6.73 21.81
C PRO A 394 -1.33 7.54 22.20
N ALA A 395 -0.68 8.14 21.18
CA ALA A 395 0.34 9.15 21.37
C ALA A 395 -0.19 10.55 20.99
N HIS A 396 0.53 11.59 21.38
CA HIS A 396 0.12 12.97 21.15
C HIS A 396 1.23 13.75 20.43
N LEU A 397 0.87 14.37 19.29
CA LEU A 397 1.74 15.31 18.58
C LEU A 397 1.55 16.70 19.19
N ILE A 398 2.62 17.28 19.75
CA ILE A 398 2.59 18.57 20.47
C ILE A 398 3.27 19.62 19.61
N VAL A 399 2.62 20.77 19.43
CA VAL A 399 3.12 21.92 18.64
C VAL A 399 2.73 23.26 19.26
N ASP A 400 3.39 24.33 18.82
CA ASP A 400 3.01 25.71 19.11
C ASP A 400 2.09 26.32 18.03
N ALA A 401 1.57 27.52 18.29
CA ALA A 401 0.73 28.26 17.35
C ALA A 401 1.46 28.62 16.04
N ALA A 402 2.78 28.83 16.08
CA ALA A 402 3.56 29.12 14.89
C ALA A 402 3.60 27.91 13.94
N PHE A 403 3.72 26.71 14.50
CA PHE A 403 3.64 25.47 13.73
C PHE A 403 2.33 25.34 12.96
N ILE A 404 1.19 25.54 13.63
CA ILE A 404 -0.14 25.49 12.99
C ILE A 404 -0.26 26.48 11.84
N ARG A 405 0.27 27.69 12.01
CA ARG A 405 0.22 28.73 10.96
C ARG A 405 1.09 28.37 9.74
N THR A 406 2.21 27.71 9.98
CA THR A 406 3.20 27.43 8.93
C THR A 406 2.93 26.12 8.22
N TYR A 407 2.65 25.07 8.97
CA TYR A 407 2.58 23.69 8.43
C TYR A 407 1.19 23.08 8.50
N GLY A 408 0.31 23.61 9.37
CA GLY A 408 -0.92 22.92 9.73
C GLY A 408 -0.66 21.72 10.65
N LEU A 409 -1.67 20.88 10.90
CA LEU A 409 -1.52 19.64 11.64
C LEU A 409 -2.65 18.67 11.27
N GLY A 410 -2.31 17.53 10.70
CA GLY A 410 -3.29 16.56 10.22
C GLY A 410 -4.25 17.13 9.17
N LEU A 411 -5.55 17.04 9.43
CA LEU A 411 -6.60 17.62 8.56
C LEU A 411 -6.63 19.14 8.54
N LEU A 412 -6.04 19.78 9.54
CA LEU A 412 -5.95 21.24 9.59
C LEU A 412 -4.77 21.69 8.71
N MET A 413 -5.08 22.15 7.50
CA MET A 413 -4.10 22.77 6.60
C MET A 413 -3.54 24.05 7.24
N PRO A 414 -2.38 24.61 6.78
CA PRO A 414 -1.81 25.82 7.31
C PRO A 414 -2.88 26.91 7.51
N ALA A 415 -3.09 27.35 8.75
CA ALA A 415 -4.22 28.20 9.10
C ALA A 415 -3.78 29.42 9.92
N ARG A 416 -4.14 30.61 9.43
CA ARG A 416 -4.01 31.89 10.18
C ARG A 416 -5.33 32.32 10.82
N SER A 417 -6.45 31.78 10.35
CA SER A 417 -7.79 32.11 10.85
C SER A 417 -8.08 31.43 12.19
N ALA A 418 -8.33 32.19 13.22
CA ALA A 418 -8.74 31.69 14.52
C ALA A 418 -10.07 30.91 14.44
N ALA A 419 -11.01 31.33 13.59
CA ALA A 419 -12.28 30.64 13.38
C ALA A 419 -12.08 29.23 12.82
N ARG A 420 -11.13 29.07 11.89
CA ARG A 420 -10.80 27.75 11.31
C ARG A 420 -10.15 26.82 12.35
N ILE A 421 -9.26 27.33 13.18
CA ILE A 421 -8.65 26.56 14.28
C ILE A 421 -9.74 26.14 15.28
N ALA A 422 -10.60 27.07 15.69
CA ALA A 422 -11.69 26.81 16.62
C ALA A 422 -12.72 25.79 16.10
N GLU A 423 -12.90 25.66 14.79
CA GLU A 423 -13.72 24.59 14.19
C GLU A 423 -13.17 23.20 14.53
N PHE A 424 -11.85 23.00 14.42
CA PHE A 424 -11.21 21.73 14.74
C PHE A 424 -11.14 21.46 16.25
N GLU A 425 -11.01 22.52 17.07
CA GLU A 425 -11.10 22.42 18.53
C GLU A 425 -12.50 21.96 18.95
N ARG A 426 -13.56 22.61 18.44
CA ARG A 426 -14.96 22.24 18.73
C ARG A 426 -15.32 20.83 18.26
N ALA A 427 -14.69 20.36 17.18
CA ALA A 427 -14.85 18.99 16.69
C ALA A 427 -14.07 17.95 17.53
N GLY A 428 -13.37 18.37 18.59
CA GLY A 428 -12.53 17.49 19.40
C GLY A 428 -11.34 16.86 18.67
N TYR A 429 -11.02 17.37 17.48
CA TYR A 429 -9.90 16.88 16.68
C TYR A 429 -8.57 17.50 17.14
N LEU A 430 -8.58 18.78 17.47
CA LEU A 430 -7.43 19.53 17.96
C LEU A 430 -7.67 19.92 19.43
N VAL A 431 -6.67 19.69 20.28
CA VAL A 431 -6.71 20.09 21.68
C VAL A 431 -5.81 21.31 21.88
N LYS A 432 -6.30 22.35 22.57
CA LYS A 432 -5.57 23.59 22.86
C LYS A 432 -5.38 23.80 24.35
N GLY A 433 -4.19 24.23 24.75
CA GLY A 433 -3.87 24.71 26.10
C GLY A 433 -3.11 26.03 26.04
N ALA A 434 -3.43 26.98 26.92
CA ALA A 434 -2.66 28.21 27.05
C ALA A 434 -1.26 27.93 27.60
N THR A 435 -1.14 26.91 28.45
CA THR A 435 0.11 26.39 29.02
C THR A 435 0.27 24.91 28.75
N LEU A 436 1.49 24.39 28.92
CA LEU A 436 1.75 22.94 28.81
C LEU A 436 0.99 22.14 29.88
N ALA A 437 0.84 22.71 31.09
CA ALA A 437 0.09 22.06 32.17
C ALA A 437 -1.42 21.96 31.84
N GLU A 438 -2.01 22.99 31.27
CA GLU A 438 -3.40 22.96 30.79
C GLU A 438 -3.60 21.97 29.67
N LEU A 439 -2.65 21.95 28.70
CA LEU A 439 -2.69 20.99 27.58
C LEU A 439 -2.60 19.55 28.10
N ALA A 440 -1.66 19.29 29.02
CA ALA A 440 -1.45 17.97 29.62
C ALA A 440 -2.70 17.48 30.37
N ALA A 441 -3.34 18.35 31.15
CA ALA A 441 -4.59 18.03 31.87
C ALA A 441 -5.71 17.63 30.90
N LYS A 442 -5.89 18.35 29.78
CA LYS A 442 -6.88 18.03 28.74
C LYS A 442 -6.60 16.72 28.01
N LEU A 443 -5.32 16.36 27.85
CA LEU A 443 -4.88 15.13 27.20
C LEU A 443 -4.78 13.93 28.16
N GLN A 444 -4.92 14.17 29.47
CA GLN A 444 -4.65 13.16 30.52
C GLN A 444 -3.21 12.63 30.48
N VAL A 445 -2.25 13.54 30.24
CA VAL A 445 -0.80 13.27 30.19
C VAL A 445 -0.16 13.84 31.45
N ASP A 446 0.95 13.24 31.93
CA ASP A 446 1.70 13.80 33.06
C ASP A 446 2.25 15.18 32.69
N ALA A 447 1.75 16.19 33.40
CA ALA A 447 2.11 17.60 33.18
C ALA A 447 3.57 17.90 33.50
N ASN A 448 4.12 17.26 34.53
CA ASN A 448 5.53 17.42 34.90
C ASN A 448 6.44 16.76 33.88
N GLY A 449 6.08 15.53 33.39
CA GLY A 449 6.77 14.84 32.33
C GLY A 449 6.81 15.66 31.05
N LEU A 450 5.64 16.18 30.61
CA LEU A 450 5.54 17.02 29.41
C LEU A 450 6.40 18.29 29.53
N THR A 451 6.34 18.97 30.68
CA THR A 451 7.12 20.19 30.90
C THR A 451 8.63 19.93 30.86
N ARG A 452 9.09 18.87 31.53
CA ARG A 452 10.52 18.44 31.49
C ARG A 452 10.95 18.08 30.07
N THR A 453 10.12 17.34 29.34
CA THR A 453 10.40 16.91 27.97
C THR A 453 10.54 18.10 27.01
N VAL A 454 9.59 19.06 27.06
CA VAL A 454 9.66 20.27 26.21
C VAL A 454 10.89 21.12 26.58
N ALA A 455 11.19 21.29 27.87
CA ALA A 455 12.36 22.05 28.30
C ALA A 455 13.68 21.39 27.84
N ALA A 456 13.82 20.08 27.98
CA ALA A 456 14.98 19.34 27.51
C ALA A 456 15.12 19.41 25.99
N TYR A 457 14.04 19.16 25.25
CA TYR A 457 14.02 19.28 23.80
C TYR A 457 14.40 20.69 23.34
N ASN A 458 13.81 21.73 23.91
CA ASN A 458 14.07 23.11 23.51
C ASN A 458 15.52 23.53 23.73
N ARG A 459 16.17 23.09 24.82
CA ARG A 459 17.59 23.35 25.08
C ARG A 459 18.46 22.82 23.93
N ASP A 460 18.26 21.56 23.54
CA ASP A 460 19.04 20.94 22.49
C ASP A 460 18.65 21.45 21.09
N ALA A 461 17.36 21.72 20.89
CA ALA A 461 16.81 22.23 19.64
C ALA A 461 17.26 23.67 19.31
N ALA A 462 17.61 24.48 20.32
CA ALA A 462 18.20 25.80 20.13
C ALA A 462 19.55 25.73 19.37
N GLU A 463 20.27 24.63 19.51
CA GLU A 463 21.52 24.34 18.80
C GLU A 463 21.31 23.47 17.54
N GLY A 464 20.04 23.22 17.15
CA GLY A 464 19.72 22.37 15.99
C GLY A 464 20.03 20.89 16.17
N ARG A 465 20.14 20.40 17.42
CA ARG A 465 20.52 19.03 17.76
C ARG A 465 19.38 18.29 18.49
N ASP A 466 19.38 16.96 18.36
CA ASP A 466 18.51 16.06 19.12
C ASP A 466 19.32 14.82 19.55
N PRO A 467 20.08 14.90 20.64
CA PRO A 467 20.90 13.79 21.11
C PRO A 467 20.08 12.55 21.48
N ALA A 468 18.84 12.74 21.95
CA ALA A 468 17.99 11.65 22.43
C ALA A 468 17.52 10.71 21.32
N PHE A 469 17.17 11.26 20.15
CA PHE A 469 16.61 10.48 19.05
C PHE A 469 17.28 10.75 17.71
N GLN A 470 18.32 11.57 17.66
CA GLN A 470 19.10 11.89 16.46
C GLN A 470 18.25 12.40 15.29
N ARG A 471 17.22 13.20 15.59
CA ARG A 471 16.30 13.75 14.59
C ARG A 471 17.04 14.66 13.62
N GLY A 472 16.78 14.49 12.31
CA GLY A 472 17.45 15.26 11.26
C GLY A 472 18.87 14.80 10.94
N SER A 473 19.36 13.68 11.50
CA SER A 473 20.67 13.10 11.16
C SER A 473 20.64 12.23 9.89
N SER A 474 19.50 11.62 9.58
CA SER A 474 19.37 10.73 8.45
C SER A 474 18.82 11.42 7.20
N PRO A 475 19.11 10.94 5.98
CA PRO A 475 18.49 11.43 4.74
C PRO A 475 16.96 11.39 4.78
N MET A 476 16.37 10.31 5.33
CA MET A 476 14.92 10.19 5.47
C MET A 476 14.34 11.25 6.41
N SER A 477 14.97 11.50 7.56
CA SER A 477 14.58 12.58 8.46
C SER A 477 14.57 13.92 7.74
N ARG A 478 15.65 14.26 7.04
CA ARG A 478 15.84 15.55 6.36
C ARG A 478 14.91 15.72 5.17
N PHE A 479 14.61 14.66 4.43
CA PHE A 479 13.71 14.67 3.28
C PHE A 479 12.32 15.21 3.61
N ASN A 480 11.79 14.88 4.77
CA ASN A 480 10.46 15.32 5.23
C ASN A 480 10.50 16.64 6.02
N GLY A 481 11.69 17.15 6.34
CA GLY A 481 11.89 18.42 7.07
C GLY A 481 11.49 19.65 6.26
N ASP A 482 11.84 20.82 6.76
CA ASP A 482 11.69 22.09 6.07
C ASP A 482 13.08 22.60 5.62
N PRO A 483 13.39 22.64 4.31
CA PRO A 483 14.68 23.10 3.83
C PRO A 483 15.03 24.55 4.22
N ALA A 484 14.01 25.38 4.51
CA ALA A 484 14.21 26.76 4.94
C ALA A 484 14.67 26.87 6.41
N GLN A 485 14.47 25.81 7.19
CA GLN A 485 14.89 25.77 8.60
C GLN A 485 16.37 25.37 8.72
N GLN A 486 17.18 26.21 9.36
CA GLN A 486 18.60 25.99 9.60
C GLN A 486 18.92 26.02 11.10
N PRO A 487 19.95 25.31 11.56
CA PRO A 487 20.88 24.46 10.83
C PRO A 487 20.32 23.05 10.52
N ASN A 488 19.17 22.66 11.11
CA ASN A 488 18.57 21.35 10.95
C ASN A 488 17.12 21.48 10.44
N PRO A 489 16.77 20.92 9.27
CA PRO A 489 15.45 21.06 8.68
C PRO A 489 14.31 20.45 9.49
N CYS A 490 14.61 19.64 10.51
CA CYS A 490 13.63 18.92 11.32
C CYS A 490 13.50 19.49 12.74
N ILE A 491 14.35 20.44 13.13
CA ILE A 491 14.48 20.84 14.53
C ILE A 491 14.33 22.36 14.68
N ARG A 492 13.43 22.73 15.57
CA ARG A 492 13.22 24.09 16.06
C ARG A 492 12.64 23.98 17.49
N PRO A 493 13.03 24.83 18.44
CA PRO A 493 12.36 24.89 19.73
C PRO A 493 10.84 25.09 19.59
N ILE A 494 10.07 24.47 20.46
CA ILE A 494 8.65 24.75 20.60
C ILE A 494 8.53 26.10 21.32
N GLY A 495 7.87 27.06 20.68
CA GLY A 495 7.72 28.43 21.19
C GLY A 495 6.81 28.54 22.41
N ALA A 496 6.49 29.78 22.78
CA ALA A 496 5.51 30.05 23.82
C ALA A 496 4.09 29.67 23.36
N GLY A 497 3.21 29.41 24.36
CA GLY A 497 1.81 29.08 24.06
C GLY A 497 1.06 30.16 23.26
N PRO A 498 -0.15 29.86 22.79
CA PRO A 498 -0.89 28.64 23.07
C PRO A 498 -0.28 27.41 22.35
N TYR A 499 -0.37 26.29 23.03
CA TYR A 499 0.06 24.99 22.53
C TYR A 499 -1.14 24.21 21.98
N TYR A 500 -0.84 23.33 21.02
CA TYR A 500 -1.84 22.47 20.41
C TYR A 500 -1.37 21.02 20.40
N ALA A 501 -2.33 20.11 20.50
CA ALA A 501 -2.05 18.69 20.38
C ALA A 501 -3.02 18.01 19.45
N LEU A 502 -2.52 16.95 18.79
CA LEU A 502 -3.29 16.03 17.99
C LEU A 502 -3.01 14.60 18.43
N THR A 503 -4.07 13.85 18.74
CA THR A 503 -3.94 12.46 19.16
C THR A 503 -3.82 11.55 17.96
N VAL A 504 -2.87 10.60 18.02
CA VAL A 504 -2.59 9.63 16.94
C VAL A 504 -2.62 8.19 17.44
N TRP A 505 -3.11 7.32 16.60
CA TRP A 505 -3.23 5.87 16.83
C TRP A 505 -2.51 5.08 15.74
N PRO A 506 -2.04 3.85 16.04
CA PRO A 506 -1.55 2.94 15.02
C PRO A 506 -2.69 2.47 14.11
N ALA A 507 -2.46 2.51 12.80
CA ALA A 507 -3.32 1.89 11.80
C ALA A 507 -2.47 1.08 10.82
N ASP A 508 -2.94 -0.08 10.38
CA ASP A 508 -2.27 -0.79 9.31
C ASP A 508 -2.61 -0.18 7.94
N LEU A 509 -1.62 -0.15 7.07
CA LEU A 509 -1.78 0.18 5.66
C LEU A 509 -1.69 -1.05 4.75
N ALA A 510 -1.14 -2.14 5.28
CA ALA A 510 -1.00 -3.46 4.67
C ALA A 510 -0.65 -4.49 5.75
N CYS A 511 -0.60 -5.77 5.40
CA CYS A 511 -0.06 -6.81 6.28
C CYS A 511 1.31 -7.30 5.78
N SER A 512 2.16 -7.70 6.72
CA SER A 512 3.35 -8.51 6.49
C SER A 512 3.05 -9.98 6.68
N ALA A 513 2.11 -10.30 7.59
CA ALA A 513 1.57 -11.63 7.75
C ALA A 513 0.78 -12.06 6.51
N GLY A 514 0.90 -13.31 6.10
CA GLY A 514 0.26 -13.86 4.92
C GLY A 514 0.65 -15.31 4.66
N LEU A 515 0.29 -15.83 3.49
CA LEU A 515 0.61 -17.19 3.06
C LEU A 515 2.12 -17.37 2.88
N SER A 516 2.64 -18.49 3.34
CA SER A 516 4.00 -18.92 3.04
C SER A 516 4.12 -19.26 1.55
N GLY A 517 5.19 -18.80 0.90
CA GLY A 517 5.35 -19.04 -0.53
C GLY A 517 6.80 -19.16 -0.98
N THR A 518 6.98 -19.74 -2.16
CA THR A 518 8.28 -19.90 -2.82
C THR A 518 8.70 -18.62 -3.56
N ALA A 519 9.92 -18.63 -4.08
CA ALA A 519 10.44 -17.60 -4.98
C ALA A 519 9.59 -17.40 -6.26
N ASN A 520 8.76 -18.35 -6.63
CA ASN A 520 7.84 -18.26 -7.77
C ASN A 520 6.40 -17.94 -7.37
N GLY A 521 6.14 -17.64 -6.07
CA GLY A 521 4.81 -17.35 -5.55
C GLY A 521 3.92 -18.59 -5.37
N GLU A 522 4.45 -19.82 -5.46
CA GLU A 522 3.71 -21.04 -5.17
C GLU A 522 3.44 -21.11 -3.65
N VAL A 523 2.22 -21.39 -3.26
CA VAL A 523 1.83 -21.48 -1.84
C VAL A 523 2.37 -22.76 -1.20
N ILE A 524 2.85 -22.65 0.04
CA ILE A 524 3.42 -23.76 0.82
C ILE A 524 2.40 -24.21 1.89
N ASP A 525 2.26 -25.51 2.08
CA ASP A 525 1.40 -26.11 3.10
C ASP A 525 2.05 -26.13 4.50
N VAL A 526 1.30 -26.60 5.51
CA VAL A 526 1.78 -26.71 6.89
C VAL A 526 2.96 -27.66 7.06
N ASP A 527 3.14 -28.62 6.14
CA ASP A 527 4.24 -29.59 6.13
C ASP A 527 5.49 -29.06 5.40
N GLY A 528 5.45 -27.84 4.84
CA GLY A 528 6.54 -27.21 4.10
C GLY A 528 6.62 -27.62 2.63
N ARG A 529 5.57 -28.23 2.07
CA ARG A 529 5.50 -28.66 0.69
C ARG A 529 4.71 -27.65 -0.15
N VAL A 530 5.06 -27.53 -1.44
CA VAL A 530 4.27 -26.71 -2.37
C VAL A 530 2.88 -27.34 -2.54
N ILE A 531 1.84 -26.50 -2.52
CA ILE A 531 0.49 -26.88 -2.95
C ILE A 531 0.42 -26.67 -4.47
N PRO A 532 0.48 -27.73 -5.29
CA PRO A 532 0.48 -27.60 -6.73
C PRO A 532 -0.77 -26.87 -7.24
N GLY A 533 -0.58 -25.94 -8.18
CA GLY A 533 -1.68 -25.19 -8.78
C GLY A 533 -2.20 -24.01 -7.93
N LEU A 534 -1.62 -23.72 -6.78
CA LEU A 534 -1.99 -22.58 -5.96
C LEU A 534 -0.84 -21.59 -5.84
N PHE A 535 -1.12 -20.31 -6.15
CA PHE A 535 -0.18 -19.20 -6.12
C PHE A 535 -0.73 -18.04 -5.29
N ALA A 536 0.17 -17.22 -4.74
CA ALA A 536 -0.21 -15.99 -4.06
C ALA A 536 0.75 -14.84 -4.39
N CYS A 537 0.22 -13.62 -4.46
CA CYS A 537 1.00 -12.40 -4.59
C CYS A 537 0.31 -11.21 -3.90
N GLY A 538 1.01 -10.09 -3.80
CA GLY A 538 0.54 -8.95 -3.03
C GLY A 538 0.47 -9.26 -1.54
N ASN A 539 -0.54 -8.72 -0.84
CA ASN A 539 -0.67 -8.88 0.60
C ASN A 539 -1.20 -10.26 1.04
N ASP A 540 -1.63 -11.13 0.12
CA ASP A 540 -1.94 -12.51 0.44
C ASP A 540 -0.68 -13.35 0.69
N LEU A 541 0.45 -12.99 0.05
CA LEU A 541 1.75 -13.57 0.29
C LEU A 541 2.44 -12.88 1.48
N ALA A 542 3.05 -13.65 2.37
CA ALA A 542 3.85 -13.11 3.46
C ALA A 542 4.95 -12.19 2.92
N SER A 543 5.15 -11.03 3.59
CA SER A 543 6.11 -10.04 3.13
C SER A 543 7.53 -10.59 3.07
N ILE A 544 8.19 -10.44 1.94
CA ILE A 544 9.61 -10.78 1.77
C ILE A 544 10.53 -9.92 2.66
N PHE A 545 10.04 -8.79 3.18
CA PHE A 545 10.76 -7.90 4.08
C PHE A 545 10.53 -8.21 5.56
N ARG A 546 9.79 -9.28 5.86
CA ARG A 546 9.64 -9.87 7.20
C ARG A 546 9.29 -8.86 8.30
N GLY A 547 8.31 -8.01 8.06
CA GLY A 547 7.81 -7.04 9.02
C GLY A 547 8.65 -5.77 9.14
N THR A 548 9.72 -5.62 8.36
CA THR A 548 10.46 -4.38 8.20
C THR A 548 9.86 -3.54 7.06
N TYR A 549 10.20 -2.25 7.02
CA TYR A 549 9.73 -1.34 5.97
C TYR A 549 10.92 -0.58 5.34
N PRO A 550 11.68 -1.22 4.44
CA PRO A 550 12.94 -0.69 3.91
C PRO A 550 12.81 0.65 3.18
N GLY A 551 11.71 0.86 2.46
CA GLY A 551 11.56 2.05 1.63
C GLY A 551 10.12 2.30 1.16
N PRO A 552 9.88 3.42 0.46
CA PRO A 552 8.55 3.79 0.00
C PRO A 552 8.08 2.88 -1.14
N GLY A 553 7.02 2.10 -0.90
CA GLY A 553 6.45 1.20 -1.91
C GLY A 553 6.89 -0.26 -1.82
N THR A 554 7.42 -0.69 -0.68
CA THR A 554 7.80 -2.08 -0.40
C THR A 554 6.63 -3.07 -0.33
N THR A 555 5.40 -2.61 -0.50
CA THR A 555 4.22 -3.46 -0.72
C THR A 555 3.90 -3.63 -2.20
N LEU A 556 3.92 -2.53 -2.98
CA LEU A 556 3.57 -2.57 -4.41
C LEU A 556 4.70 -3.14 -5.28
N GLY A 557 5.97 -2.93 -4.90
CA GLY A 557 7.10 -3.53 -5.60
C GLY A 557 6.97 -5.05 -5.67
N PRO A 558 6.97 -5.76 -4.54
CA PRO A 558 6.76 -7.20 -4.53
C PRO A 558 5.42 -7.64 -5.15
N ALA A 559 4.34 -6.88 -4.95
CA ALA A 559 3.04 -7.20 -5.54
C ALA A 559 3.08 -7.30 -7.06
N ILE A 560 3.72 -6.34 -7.72
CA ILE A 560 3.90 -6.31 -9.18
C ILE A 560 4.89 -7.40 -9.62
N VAL A 561 6.04 -7.49 -8.97
CA VAL A 561 7.11 -8.42 -9.37
C VAL A 561 6.67 -9.87 -9.19
N PHE A 562 6.00 -10.24 -8.08
CA PHE A 562 5.50 -11.60 -7.90
C PHE A 562 4.31 -11.90 -8.82
N GLY A 563 3.43 -10.94 -9.11
CA GLY A 563 2.40 -11.11 -10.13
C GLY A 563 3.01 -11.43 -11.51
N TRP A 564 4.06 -10.71 -11.89
CA TRP A 564 4.82 -10.96 -13.11
C TRP A 564 5.52 -12.33 -13.07
N ARG A 565 6.19 -12.69 -11.97
CA ARG A 565 6.91 -13.98 -11.83
C ARG A 565 5.97 -15.17 -11.93
N ILE A 566 4.82 -15.13 -11.25
CA ILE A 566 3.79 -16.17 -11.32
C ILE A 566 3.36 -16.38 -12.77
N ALA A 567 3.02 -15.31 -13.47
CA ALA A 567 2.60 -15.40 -14.87
C ALA A 567 3.66 -16.05 -15.77
N LYS A 568 4.93 -15.60 -15.64
CA LYS A 568 6.05 -16.18 -16.39
C LYS A 568 6.30 -17.65 -16.04
N PHE A 569 6.22 -18.00 -14.74
CA PHE A 569 6.41 -19.37 -14.28
C PHE A 569 5.32 -20.30 -14.80
N VAL A 570 4.06 -19.87 -14.72
CA VAL A 570 2.91 -20.66 -15.18
C VAL A 570 2.90 -20.82 -16.70
N ALA A 571 3.31 -19.80 -17.46
CA ALA A 571 3.37 -19.86 -18.92
C ALA A 571 4.39 -20.90 -19.42
N ARG A 572 5.51 -21.10 -18.70
CA ARG A 572 6.55 -22.07 -19.06
C ARG A 572 6.19 -23.53 -18.72
N ARG A 573 5.20 -23.75 -17.86
CA ARG A 573 4.73 -25.10 -17.51
C ARG A 573 3.76 -25.59 -18.58
N GLU A 574 3.89 -26.86 -18.98
CA GLU A 574 2.86 -27.52 -19.81
C GLU A 574 1.54 -27.56 -19.01
N ALA A 575 0.42 -27.41 -19.72
CA ALA A 575 -0.90 -27.63 -19.11
C ALA A 575 -0.92 -29.05 -18.56
N ALA A 576 -1.32 -29.25 -17.30
CA ALA A 576 -1.51 -30.60 -16.78
C ALA A 576 -2.51 -31.31 -17.70
N SER A 577 -2.08 -32.38 -18.33
CA SER A 577 -2.93 -33.17 -19.22
C SER A 577 -4.15 -33.63 -18.41
N THR A 578 -5.30 -33.05 -18.68
CA THR A 578 -6.59 -33.63 -18.32
C THR A 578 -6.65 -34.93 -19.14
N GLY A 579 -6.54 -36.08 -18.48
CA GLY A 579 -6.37 -37.39 -19.12
C GLY A 579 -7.43 -37.70 -20.17
N THR A 580 -7.09 -37.35 -21.41
CA THR A 580 -7.61 -37.97 -22.63
C THR A 580 -6.39 -38.27 -23.50
N SER A 581 -5.97 -39.53 -23.43
CA SER A 581 -4.98 -40.09 -24.37
C SER A 581 -5.47 -39.84 -25.81
N PRO A 582 -4.67 -39.25 -26.70
CA PRO A 582 -5.04 -39.24 -28.12
C PRO A 582 -4.99 -40.67 -28.62
N ALA A 583 -6.15 -41.18 -29.06
CA ALA A 583 -6.26 -42.44 -29.72
C ALA A 583 -5.26 -42.49 -30.90
N ALA A 584 -4.46 -43.55 -30.92
CA ALA A 584 -3.47 -43.84 -31.95
C ALA A 584 -4.10 -43.73 -33.34
N ALA A 585 -3.65 -42.79 -34.15
CA ALA A 585 -3.93 -42.71 -35.56
C ALA A 585 -3.21 -43.89 -36.26
N VAL A 586 -3.97 -44.91 -36.57
CA VAL A 586 -3.52 -46.06 -37.39
C VAL A 586 -3.24 -45.51 -38.78
N HIS A 587 -1.96 -45.41 -39.15
CA HIS A 587 -1.52 -45.27 -40.51
C HIS A 587 -1.93 -46.52 -41.30
N ARG A 588 -2.96 -46.42 -42.15
CA ARG A 588 -3.15 -47.35 -43.29
C ARG A 588 -2.28 -46.88 -44.44
N SER A 589 -1.19 -47.61 -44.62
CA SER A 589 -0.41 -47.64 -45.84
C SER A 589 -1.27 -48.31 -46.91
N THR A 590 -1.68 -47.60 -47.94
CA THR A 590 -2.09 -48.18 -49.20
C THR A 590 -0.94 -48.02 -50.16
N CYS A 591 -0.31 -49.17 -50.41
CA CYS A 591 0.50 -49.41 -51.55
C CYS A 591 -0.44 -49.49 -52.76
N ASP A 592 -0.26 -48.70 -53.80
CA ASP A 592 -0.73 -49.08 -55.15
C ASP A 592 0.30 -48.65 -56.19
N SER A 593 0.69 -49.64 -56.85
CA SER A 593 1.63 -49.68 -57.97
C SER A 593 0.93 -49.48 -59.32
N ALA A 594 1.61 -48.91 -60.24
CA ALA A 594 1.63 -49.24 -61.66
C ALA A 594 1.26 -48.14 -62.68
N GLN A 595 2.24 -47.88 -63.51
CA GLN A 595 2.21 -47.70 -64.93
C GLN A 595 1.45 -46.50 -65.56
N ARG A 596 2.11 -45.48 -66.01
CA ARG A 596 2.65 -45.28 -67.39
C ARG A 596 3.31 -43.94 -67.54
#